data_52c57ed9de8d6e6507ef99b89dc66227
#
_entry.id   52c57ed9de8d6e6507ef99b89dc66227
#
_cell.length_a   1.000
_cell.length_b   1.000
_cell.length_c   1.000
_cell.angle_alpha   90.00
_cell.angle_beta   90.00
_cell.angle_gamma   90.00
#
_symmetry.space_group_name_H-M   'P 1'
#
loop_
_entity.id
_entity.type
_entity.pdbx_description
1 polymer ?
#
loop_
_entity_poly.entity_id
_entity_poly.type
_entity_poly.pdbx_seq_one_letter_code
_entity_poly.pdbx_strand_id
1 'polypeptide(L)'
;LVFSPPNKLNKFGYANVIKKKGSKVIGAIWKITKKHEIILDGYEQFPDVYQKEYFKLNGKEIMFYIMRKYFLKNPPKIYVETINKGYEDCKIDLKINYKFK
;
A
#
# COMPACT_ATOMS: atom_id res chain seq x y z
N LEU A 1 4.70 1.33 -6.94
CA LEU A 1 4.88 1.06 -5.52
C LEU A 1 6.20 1.63 -5.04
N VAL A 2 6.16 2.43 -4.01
CA VAL A 2 7.33 2.98 -3.34
C VAL A 2 7.25 2.70 -1.85
N PHE A 3 8.32 3.00 -1.11
CA PHE A 3 8.34 2.85 0.35
C PHE A 3 8.67 4.19 0.99
N SER A 4 7.86 4.57 1.97
CA SER A 4 7.97 5.85 2.65
C SER A 4 7.65 5.68 4.14
N PRO A 5 8.46 6.23 5.04
CA PRO A 5 8.12 6.18 6.46
C PRO A 5 6.95 7.12 6.78
N PRO A 6 6.22 6.88 7.88
CA PRO A 6 5.11 7.77 8.29
C PRO A 6 5.59 9.15 8.71
N ASN A 7 6.84 9.26 9.11
CA ASN A 7 7.50 10.52 9.44
C ASN A 7 9.01 10.37 9.26
N LYS A 8 9.76 11.48 9.34
CA LYS A 8 11.20 11.49 9.10
C LYS A 8 12.02 10.73 10.16
N LEU A 9 11.45 10.50 11.33
CA LEU A 9 12.14 9.82 12.43
C LEU A 9 12.08 8.31 12.31
N ASN A 10 11.18 7.76 11.51
CA ASN A 10 11.06 6.33 11.32
C ASN A 10 12.24 5.78 10.52
N LYS A 11 12.77 4.65 10.97
CA LYS A 11 13.93 4.00 10.37
C LYS A 11 13.62 3.35 9.01
N PHE A 12 12.41 2.82 8.84
CA PHE A 12 12.02 2.06 7.65
C PHE A 12 10.84 2.68 6.93
N GLY A 13 10.75 2.41 5.63
CA GLY A 13 9.66 2.85 4.79
C GLY A 13 8.47 1.89 4.82
N TYR A 14 7.25 2.44 4.85
CA TYR A 14 6.02 1.73 4.64
C TYR A 14 5.69 1.71 3.15
N ALA A 15 4.96 0.68 2.70
CA ALA A 15 4.52 0.61 1.31
C ALA A 15 3.60 1.78 0.97
N ASN A 16 3.79 2.37 -0.20
CA ASN A 16 2.99 3.49 -0.68
C ASN A 16 2.83 3.41 -2.20
N VAL A 17 1.76 4.03 -2.69
CA VAL A 17 1.48 4.14 -4.11
C VAL A 17 1.57 5.60 -4.51
N ILE A 18 2.23 5.89 -5.63
CA ILE A 18 2.32 7.25 -6.17
C ILE A 18 1.81 7.27 -7.60
N LYS A 19 1.30 8.43 -8.02
CA LYS A 19 0.90 8.64 -9.41
C LYS A 19 2.15 8.83 -10.25
N LYS A 20 2.40 7.90 -11.17
CA LYS A 20 3.53 7.99 -12.09
C LYS A 20 3.09 7.43 -13.44
N LYS A 21 3.13 8.26 -14.47
CA LYS A 21 2.72 7.88 -15.81
C LYS A 21 3.54 6.68 -16.31
N GLY A 22 2.87 5.68 -16.85
CA GLY A 22 3.50 4.46 -17.35
C GLY A 22 3.81 3.42 -16.30
N SER A 23 3.63 3.74 -15.02
CA SER A 23 3.82 2.77 -13.92
C SER A 23 2.49 2.17 -13.48
N LYS A 24 2.55 0.99 -12.88
CA LYS A 24 1.38 0.31 -12.34
C LYS A 24 1.72 -0.47 -11.08
N VAL A 25 0.72 -0.69 -10.23
CA VAL A 25 0.79 -1.58 -9.07
C VAL A 25 -0.28 -2.65 -9.27
N ILE A 26 0.12 -3.91 -9.12
CA ILE A 26 -0.79 -5.03 -9.21
C ILE A 26 -1.18 -5.45 -7.81
N GLY A 27 -2.46 -5.65 -7.58
CA GLY A 27 -2.97 -6.05 -6.28
C GLY A 27 -4.29 -6.78 -6.41
N ALA A 28 -4.94 -6.98 -5.26
CA ALA A 28 -6.24 -7.65 -5.19
C ALA A 28 -7.27 -6.69 -4.60
N ILE A 29 -8.52 -6.82 -5.07
CA ILE A 29 -9.65 -6.04 -4.58
C ILE A 29 -10.48 -6.92 -3.66
N TRP A 30 -10.76 -6.42 -2.46
CA TRP A 30 -11.53 -7.14 -1.44
C TRP A 30 -12.84 -6.43 -1.18
N LYS A 31 -13.91 -7.20 -1.07
CA LYS A 31 -15.20 -6.69 -0.63
C LYS A 31 -15.21 -6.69 0.90
N ILE A 32 -15.35 -5.52 1.50
CA ILE A 32 -15.35 -5.36 2.95
C ILE A 32 -16.63 -4.66 3.43
N THR A 33 -16.94 -4.83 4.71
CA THR A 33 -18.05 -4.12 5.34
C THR A 33 -17.57 -2.79 5.90
N LYS A 34 -18.50 -1.92 6.25
CA LYS A 34 -18.17 -0.64 6.92
C LYS A 34 -17.42 -0.87 8.23
N LYS A 35 -17.80 -1.92 8.97
CA LYS A 35 -17.11 -2.30 10.20
C LYS A 35 -15.65 -2.68 9.94
N HIS A 36 -15.39 -3.44 8.87
CA HIS A 36 -14.03 -3.80 8.47
C HIS A 36 -13.22 -2.56 8.07
N GLU A 37 -13.84 -1.62 7.38
CA GLU A 37 -13.18 -0.37 6.99
C GLU A 37 -12.72 0.43 8.21
N ILE A 38 -13.56 0.53 9.24
CA ILE A 38 -13.21 1.23 10.48
C ILE A 38 -12.00 0.58 11.15
N ILE A 39 -11.93 -0.75 11.17
CA ILE A 39 -10.79 -1.47 11.72
C ILE A 39 -9.53 -1.19 10.91
N LEU A 40 -9.61 -1.20 9.58
CA LEU A 40 -8.51 -0.89 8.69
C LEU A 40 -8.04 0.57 8.86
N ASP A 41 -8.96 1.50 9.04
CA ASP A 41 -8.61 2.92 9.27
C ASP A 41 -7.70 3.06 10.49
N GLY A 42 -7.98 2.32 11.56
CA GLY A 42 -7.12 2.30 12.74
C GLY A 42 -5.75 1.69 12.45
N TYR A 43 -5.72 0.58 11.72
CA TYR A 43 -4.48 -0.10 11.35
C TYR A 43 -3.59 0.77 10.45
N GLU A 44 -4.20 1.45 9.48
CA GLU A 44 -3.49 2.33 8.54
C GLU A 44 -3.21 3.71 9.11
N GLN A 45 -3.64 3.99 10.33
CA GLN A 45 -3.50 5.30 10.97
C GLN A 45 -4.09 6.42 10.08
N PHE A 46 -5.31 6.17 9.60
CA PHE A 46 -6.07 7.15 8.83
C PHE A 46 -6.67 8.21 9.77
N PRO A 47 -6.64 9.50 9.45
CA PRO A 47 -6.07 10.12 8.23
C PRO A 47 -4.63 10.63 8.41
N ASP A 48 -3.99 10.33 9.53
CA ASP A 48 -2.70 10.96 9.90
C ASP A 48 -1.53 10.47 9.04
N VAL A 49 -1.40 9.17 8.83
CA VAL A 49 -0.32 8.58 8.02
C VAL A 49 -0.80 8.30 6.61
N TYR A 50 -1.84 7.51 6.47
CA TYR A 50 -2.45 7.22 5.18
C TYR A 50 -3.75 7.98 5.01
N GLN A 51 -4.03 8.39 3.79
CA GLN A 51 -5.29 8.99 3.35
C GLN A 51 -6.00 8.01 2.43
N LYS A 52 -7.25 8.29 2.08
CA LYS A 52 -8.03 7.46 1.18
C LYS A 52 -8.13 8.09 -0.20
N GLU A 53 -7.95 7.29 -1.22
CA GLU A 53 -8.23 7.67 -2.61
C GLU A 53 -9.21 6.67 -3.20
N TYR A 54 -9.92 7.09 -4.23
CA TYR A 54 -10.99 6.31 -4.85
C TYR A 54 -10.80 6.30 -6.35
N PHE A 55 -11.18 5.19 -6.99
CA PHE A 55 -11.30 5.11 -8.43
C PHE A 55 -12.50 4.23 -8.78
N LYS A 56 -12.99 4.36 -10.01
CA LYS A 56 -14.11 3.54 -10.48
C LYS A 56 -13.61 2.40 -11.35
N LEU A 57 -14.15 1.22 -11.10
CA LEU A 57 -13.90 0.03 -11.89
C LEU A 57 -15.23 -0.69 -12.14
N ASN A 58 -15.62 -0.81 -13.41
CA ASN A 58 -16.88 -1.44 -13.79
C ASN A 58 -18.09 -0.84 -13.06
N GLY A 59 -18.11 0.49 -12.92
CA GLY A 59 -19.18 1.21 -12.24
C GLY A 59 -19.15 1.18 -10.71
N LYS A 60 -18.20 0.49 -10.13
CA LYS A 60 -18.05 0.42 -8.66
C LYS A 60 -16.90 1.30 -8.20
N GLU A 61 -17.10 1.97 -7.08
CA GLU A 61 -16.08 2.80 -6.44
C GLU A 61 -15.15 1.91 -5.60
N ILE A 62 -13.86 2.00 -5.87
CA ILE A 62 -12.81 1.23 -5.19
C ILE A 62 -11.97 2.19 -4.37
N MET A 63 -11.76 1.86 -3.11
CA MET A 63 -10.95 2.64 -2.20
C MET A 63 -9.58 2.00 -2.00
N PHE A 64 -8.56 2.84 -1.89
CA PHE A 64 -7.22 2.39 -1.47
C PHE A 64 -6.60 3.44 -0.57
N TYR A 65 -5.67 2.99 0.26
CA TYR A 65 -4.91 3.88 1.13
C TYR A 65 -3.67 4.37 0.42
N ILE A 66 -3.39 5.66 0.57
CA ILE A 66 -2.23 6.32 -0.03
C ILE A 66 -1.62 7.29 0.96
N MET A 67 -0.31 7.37 0.96
CA MET A 67 0.43 8.38 1.73
C MET A 67 0.74 9.54 0.77
N ARG A 68 -0.02 10.64 0.88
CA ARG A 68 0.09 11.77 -0.05
C ARG A 68 1.36 12.56 0.14
N LYS A 69 1.82 12.70 1.39
CA LYS A 69 3.12 13.28 1.69
C LYS A 69 4.09 12.15 1.99
N TYR A 70 5.14 12.03 1.19
CA TYR A 70 6.05 10.90 1.31
C TYR A 70 7.50 11.33 1.00
N PHE A 71 8.42 10.51 1.47
CA PHE A 71 9.83 10.53 1.07
C PHE A 71 10.32 9.08 1.06
N LEU A 72 11.31 8.79 0.21
CA LEU A 72 11.72 7.40 -0.04
C LEU A 72 12.66 6.90 1.04
N LYS A 73 12.42 5.65 1.49
CA LYS A 73 13.25 4.98 2.48
C LYS A 73 13.10 3.46 2.35
N ASN A 74 14.17 2.73 2.64
CA ASN A 74 14.13 1.27 2.56
C ASN A 74 13.09 0.66 3.50
N PRO A 75 12.32 -0.35 3.03
CA PRO A 75 11.43 -1.11 3.91
C PRO A 75 12.22 -2.13 4.72
N PRO A 76 11.65 -2.66 5.82
CA PRO A 76 12.21 -3.87 6.44
C PRO A 76 12.10 -5.06 5.49
N LYS A 77 13.03 -6.01 5.57
CA LYS A 77 13.00 -7.22 4.73
C LYS A 77 11.71 -8.02 4.94
N ILE A 78 11.25 -8.15 6.18
CA ILE A 78 10.01 -8.87 6.52
C ILE A 78 8.79 -8.23 5.83
N TYR A 79 8.81 -6.93 5.62
CA TYR A 79 7.73 -6.21 4.95
C TYR A 79 7.64 -6.61 3.47
N VAL A 80 8.77 -6.66 2.78
CA VAL A 80 8.85 -7.12 1.38
C VAL A 80 8.40 -8.58 1.27
N GLU A 81 8.84 -9.43 2.18
CA GLU A 81 8.43 -10.83 2.25
C GLU A 81 6.92 -10.97 2.44
N THR A 82 6.33 -10.15 3.31
CA THR A 82 4.89 -10.13 3.53
C THR A 82 4.11 -9.75 2.28
N ILE A 83 4.58 -8.75 1.53
CA ILE A 83 3.96 -8.34 0.27
C ILE A 83 4.03 -9.49 -0.75
N ASN A 84 5.17 -10.13 -0.88
CA ASN A 84 5.36 -11.26 -1.80
C ASN A 84 4.48 -12.45 -1.41
N LYS A 85 4.33 -12.70 -0.12
CA LYS A 85 3.41 -13.73 0.38
C LYS A 85 1.97 -13.41 0.03
N GLY A 86 1.57 -12.13 0.12
CA GLY A 86 0.25 -11.68 -0.28
C GLY A 86 -0.02 -11.93 -1.78
N TYR A 87 0.94 -11.64 -2.64
CA TYR A 87 0.83 -11.93 -4.07
C TYR A 87 0.67 -13.44 -4.32
N GLU A 88 1.45 -14.25 -3.65
CA GLU A 88 1.35 -15.71 -3.73
C GLU A 88 -0.04 -16.20 -3.28
N ASP A 89 -0.52 -15.73 -2.13
CA ASP A 89 -1.82 -16.10 -1.57
C ASP A 89 -2.98 -15.71 -2.50
N CYS A 90 -2.86 -14.59 -3.21
CA CYS A 90 -3.86 -14.11 -4.16
C CYS A 90 -3.64 -14.67 -5.57
N LYS A 91 -2.72 -15.60 -5.76
CA LYS A 91 -2.38 -16.22 -7.06
C LYS A 91 -1.96 -15.18 -8.10
N ILE A 92 -1.25 -14.16 -7.66
CA ILE A 92 -0.67 -13.14 -8.54
C ILE A 92 0.75 -13.57 -8.85
N ASP A 93 1.04 -13.82 -10.13
CA ASP A 93 2.38 -14.21 -10.59
C ASP A 93 3.29 -12.99 -10.67
N LEU A 94 3.64 -12.46 -9.51
CA LEU A 94 4.50 -11.29 -9.36
C LEU A 94 5.27 -11.41 -8.05
N LYS A 95 6.52 -10.97 -8.07
CA LYS A 95 7.37 -10.91 -6.89
C LYS A 95 8.11 -9.59 -6.87
N ILE A 96 8.07 -8.89 -5.75
CA ILE A 96 8.84 -7.68 -5.56
C ILE A 96 10.29 -8.07 -5.32
N ASN A 97 11.17 -7.55 -6.16
CA ASN A 97 12.61 -7.72 -6.05
C ASN A 97 13.21 -6.36 -5.67
N TYR A 98 13.10 -6.01 -4.39
CA TYR A 98 13.55 -4.72 -3.90
C TYR A 98 15.07 -4.72 -3.69
N LYS A 99 15.73 -3.71 -4.26
CA LYS A 99 17.17 -3.50 -4.04
C LYS A 99 17.36 -2.54 -2.87
N PHE A 100 17.90 -3.05 -1.77
CA PHE A 100 18.22 -2.24 -0.60
C PHE A 100 19.41 -1.34 -0.91
N LYS A 101 19.26 -0.08 -0.55
CA LYS A 101 20.31 0.92 -0.72
C LYS A 101 21.17 1.06 0.51
#